data_69d54a1eab8c902f041b17b617497a80
#
_entry.id   69d54a1eab8c902f041b17b617497a80
#
_cell.length_a   1.000
_cell.length_b   1.000
_cell.length_c   1.000
_cell.angle_alpha   90.00
_cell.angle_beta   90.00
_cell.angle_gamma   90.00
#
_symmetry.space_group_name_H-M   'P 1'
#
loop_
_entity.id
_entity.type
_entity.pdbx_description
1 polymer ?
#
loop_
_entity_poly.entity_id
_entity_poly.type
_entity_poly.pdbx_seq_one_letter_code
_entity_poly.pdbx_strand_id
1 'polypeptide(L)'
;MAKKKRKTLPSDFYEILRRGDIEEIKAVFDKCEITAYAGRCDLDTALHHYGIPAEIIPWLIEQGLDVNTLNSYGRTPLNFHAGNNAKVVKVLFELGGDVAKPDNYGNTPLHNAASGYIPDNVKLLVEQGVDLNARDNIWKRTPLEEALISCRGIDIGKCAKVAEILVDAGAEVTPAVKEYVRKIGEDVEFHRGSFHPDYVDEIDTGLAKLYKLFDVEPVKKRKIHDGISPIVVERHTWKEQFAELWELLIPSHGAAETLQGEVVRIAGRVQDEMNRNGGCNWNRDYRMMLEDFVKHVATGVSLPEAELEEAKSLASSIGPRGDFNETSLDRLCELATKWVLLNPEPVKLEMPRYKR
;
A
#
# COMPACT_ATOMS: atom_id res chain seq x y z
N MET A 1 -13.39 -52.38 -7.46
CA MET A 1 -14.12 -51.09 -7.41
C MET A 1 -13.13 -49.96 -7.45
N ALA A 2 -13.23 -49.07 -8.40
CA ALA A 2 -12.38 -47.87 -8.44
C ALA A 2 -12.61 -47.05 -7.16
N LYS A 3 -11.54 -46.63 -6.49
CA LYS A 3 -11.63 -45.83 -5.28
C LYS A 3 -12.23 -44.49 -5.64
N LYS A 4 -13.28 -44.04 -4.94
CA LYS A 4 -13.92 -42.73 -5.18
C LYS A 4 -12.88 -41.61 -4.99
N LYS A 5 -12.69 -40.77 -6.00
CA LYS A 5 -11.79 -39.61 -5.96
C LYS A 5 -12.26 -38.57 -4.94
N ARG A 6 -11.31 -37.85 -4.34
CA ARG A 6 -11.62 -36.75 -3.40
C ARG A 6 -12.07 -35.52 -4.15
N LYS A 7 -12.98 -34.77 -3.55
CA LYS A 7 -13.46 -33.47 -4.05
C LYS A 7 -12.60 -32.29 -3.57
N THR A 8 -11.62 -32.57 -2.71
CA THR A 8 -10.72 -31.55 -2.19
C THR A 8 -9.30 -31.84 -2.60
N LEU A 9 -8.57 -30.80 -2.97
CA LEU A 9 -7.14 -30.85 -3.19
C LEU A 9 -6.39 -31.19 -1.89
N PRO A 10 -5.20 -31.76 -1.93
CA PRO A 10 -4.40 -32.03 -0.75
C PRO A 10 -3.98 -30.72 -0.08
N SER A 11 -3.76 -30.74 1.23
CA SER A 11 -3.41 -29.55 2.00
C SER A 11 -2.05 -28.94 1.63
N ASP A 12 -1.17 -29.75 1.06
CA ASP A 12 0.16 -29.38 0.56
C ASP A 12 0.17 -29.06 -0.96
N PHE A 13 -1.01 -28.89 -1.57
CA PHE A 13 -1.10 -28.62 -3.02
C PHE A 13 -0.30 -27.40 -3.45
N TYR A 14 -0.29 -26.34 -2.63
CA TYR A 14 0.51 -25.16 -2.89
C TYR A 14 2.02 -25.48 -2.96
N GLU A 15 2.52 -26.35 -2.06
CA GLU A 15 3.92 -26.78 -2.08
C GLU A 15 4.24 -27.66 -3.30
N ILE A 16 3.27 -28.48 -3.74
CA ILE A 16 3.38 -29.24 -4.97
C ILE A 16 3.52 -28.30 -6.18
N LEU A 17 2.68 -27.27 -6.28
CA LEU A 17 2.77 -26.27 -7.34
C LEU A 17 4.11 -25.52 -7.32
N ARG A 18 4.61 -25.15 -6.12
CA ARG A 18 5.91 -24.45 -5.98
C ARG A 18 7.10 -25.28 -6.49
N ARG A 19 7.05 -26.59 -6.39
CA ARG A 19 8.10 -27.45 -6.96
C ARG A 19 8.11 -27.43 -8.49
N GLY A 20 6.98 -27.15 -9.11
CA GLY A 20 6.85 -26.99 -10.56
C GLY A 20 6.96 -28.30 -11.34
N ASP A 21 6.95 -29.46 -10.67
CA ASP A 21 7.00 -30.76 -11.33
C ASP A 21 5.61 -31.10 -11.89
N ILE A 22 5.50 -31.05 -13.22
CA ILE A 22 4.25 -31.28 -13.95
C ILE A 22 3.69 -32.67 -13.70
N GLU A 23 4.52 -33.71 -13.63
CA GLU A 23 4.06 -35.07 -13.40
C GLU A 23 3.58 -35.26 -11.95
N GLU A 24 4.22 -34.61 -10.99
CA GLU A 24 3.75 -34.58 -9.61
C GLU A 24 2.38 -33.90 -9.49
N ILE A 25 2.18 -32.78 -10.20
CA ILE A 25 0.90 -32.08 -10.23
C ILE A 25 -0.19 -32.97 -10.86
N LYS A 26 0.07 -33.63 -11.98
CA LYS A 26 -0.86 -34.56 -12.61
C LYS A 26 -1.23 -35.73 -11.69
N ALA A 27 -0.26 -36.32 -10.97
CA ALA A 27 -0.47 -37.41 -10.04
C ALA A 27 -1.44 -37.09 -8.89
N VAL A 28 -1.63 -35.80 -8.54
CA VAL A 28 -2.66 -35.38 -7.59
C VAL A 28 -4.05 -35.81 -8.07
N PHE A 29 -4.31 -35.69 -9.37
CA PHE A 29 -5.61 -35.98 -9.97
C PHE A 29 -5.87 -37.49 -10.20
N ASP A 30 -4.91 -38.34 -9.92
CA ASP A 30 -5.17 -39.79 -9.76
C ASP A 30 -6.08 -40.03 -8.55
N LYS A 31 -5.93 -39.23 -7.49
CA LYS A 31 -6.63 -39.38 -6.20
C LYS A 31 -7.73 -38.33 -6.01
N CYS A 32 -7.69 -37.19 -6.74
CA CYS A 32 -8.65 -36.10 -6.67
C CYS A 32 -9.48 -36.00 -7.95
N GLU A 33 -10.71 -35.53 -7.85
CA GLU A 33 -11.51 -35.13 -9.03
C GLU A 33 -10.78 -33.97 -9.72
N ILE A 34 -10.94 -33.83 -11.03
CA ILE A 34 -10.31 -32.70 -11.75
C ILE A 34 -10.87 -31.34 -11.29
N THR A 35 -12.12 -31.34 -10.84
CA THR A 35 -12.81 -30.18 -10.26
C THR A 35 -12.58 -30.03 -8.77
N ALA A 36 -11.65 -30.79 -8.17
CA ALA A 36 -11.34 -30.66 -6.76
C ALA A 36 -10.88 -29.24 -6.41
N TYR A 37 -11.27 -28.77 -5.23
CA TYR A 37 -11.00 -27.41 -4.77
C TYR A 37 -10.20 -27.40 -3.46
N ALA A 38 -9.47 -26.32 -3.22
CA ALA A 38 -8.75 -26.09 -1.98
C ALA A 38 -9.66 -25.47 -0.92
N GLY A 39 -9.48 -25.94 0.33
CA GLY A 39 -10.20 -25.39 1.47
C GLY A 39 -11.69 -25.68 1.51
N ARG A 40 -12.37 -25.14 2.52
CA ARG A 40 -13.83 -25.27 2.69
C ARG A 40 -14.58 -24.02 2.27
N CYS A 41 -13.90 -22.88 2.17
CA CYS A 41 -14.53 -21.58 2.00
C CYS A 41 -14.31 -20.97 0.59
N ASP A 42 -13.13 -21.15 -0.01
CA ASP A 42 -12.76 -20.37 -1.20
C ASP A 42 -13.16 -21.03 -2.51
N LEU A 43 -13.39 -22.38 -2.51
CA LEU A 43 -13.71 -23.17 -3.69
C LEU A 43 -12.70 -23.01 -4.85
N ASP A 44 -11.46 -22.69 -4.53
CA ASP A 44 -10.40 -22.51 -5.50
C ASP A 44 -10.02 -23.86 -6.12
N THR A 45 -10.26 -24.02 -7.41
CA THR A 45 -9.78 -25.17 -8.19
C THR A 45 -8.27 -25.00 -8.46
N ALA A 46 -7.63 -26.00 -9.05
CA ALA A 46 -6.22 -25.92 -9.42
C ALA A 46 -5.88 -24.66 -10.23
N LEU A 47 -6.83 -24.16 -11.05
CA LEU A 47 -6.64 -22.95 -11.84
C LEU A 47 -6.66 -21.63 -11.04
N HIS A 48 -7.09 -21.64 -9.77
CA HIS A 48 -7.13 -20.45 -8.90
C HIS A 48 -5.97 -20.43 -7.90
N HIS A 49 -4.82 -21.00 -8.24
CA HIS A 49 -3.67 -20.98 -7.35
C HIS A 49 -2.53 -20.15 -7.88
N TYR A 50 -2.01 -19.24 -7.05
CA TYR A 50 -0.76 -18.56 -7.33
C TYR A 50 0.37 -19.58 -7.46
N GLY A 51 1.20 -19.44 -8.48
CA GLY A 51 2.29 -20.36 -8.76
C GLY A 51 1.91 -21.58 -9.59
N ILE A 52 0.67 -21.68 -10.10
CA ILE A 52 0.35 -22.71 -11.10
C ILE A 52 1.26 -22.53 -12.34
N PRO A 53 1.97 -23.58 -12.78
CA PRO A 53 2.71 -23.53 -14.03
C PRO A 53 1.77 -23.38 -15.21
N ALA A 54 2.05 -22.43 -16.11
CA ALA A 54 1.21 -22.22 -17.29
C ALA A 54 1.13 -23.48 -18.18
N GLU A 55 2.17 -24.28 -18.16
CA GLU A 55 2.33 -25.51 -18.96
C GLU A 55 1.33 -26.62 -18.60
N ILE A 56 0.81 -26.65 -17.35
CA ILE A 56 -0.16 -27.65 -16.90
C ILE A 56 -1.61 -27.29 -17.28
N ILE A 57 -1.88 -26.02 -17.54
CA ILE A 57 -3.24 -25.52 -17.75
C ILE A 57 -3.96 -26.21 -18.93
N PRO A 58 -3.33 -26.37 -20.12
CA PRO A 58 -3.98 -27.09 -21.22
C PRO A 58 -4.37 -28.50 -20.82
N TRP A 59 -3.52 -29.22 -20.12
CA TRP A 59 -3.84 -30.59 -19.68
C TRP A 59 -5.02 -30.59 -18.69
N LEU A 60 -5.09 -29.65 -17.74
CA LEU A 60 -6.24 -29.56 -16.82
C LEU A 60 -7.56 -29.36 -17.55
N ILE A 61 -7.55 -28.50 -18.59
CA ILE A 61 -8.73 -28.27 -19.43
C ILE A 61 -9.09 -29.52 -20.25
N GLU A 62 -8.11 -30.19 -20.84
CA GLU A 62 -8.31 -31.48 -21.57
C GLU A 62 -8.90 -32.57 -20.66
N GLN A 63 -8.57 -32.57 -19.37
CA GLN A 63 -9.16 -33.48 -18.38
C GLN A 63 -10.59 -33.07 -17.97
N GLY A 64 -11.12 -31.96 -18.47
CA GLY A 64 -12.51 -31.50 -18.27
C GLY A 64 -12.68 -30.46 -17.15
N LEU A 65 -11.59 -29.79 -16.69
CA LEU A 65 -11.74 -28.62 -15.83
C LEU A 65 -12.19 -27.44 -16.70
N ASP A 66 -13.27 -26.77 -16.30
CA ASP A 66 -13.78 -25.61 -17.03
C ASP A 66 -12.81 -24.42 -16.83
N VAL A 67 -12.33 -23.83 -17.94
CA VAL A 67 -11.46 -22.65 -17.96
C VAL A 67 -12.10 -21.43 -17.29
N ASN A 68 -13.43 -21.40 -17.23
CA ASN A 68 -14.24 -20.33 -16.63
C ASN A 68 -14.89 -20.74 -15.29
N THR A 69 -14.40 -21.80 -14.67
CA THR A 69 -14.88 -22.23 -13.34
C THR A 69 -14.80 -21.08 -12.35
N LEU A 70 -15.80 -20.96 -11.47
CA LEU A 70 -15.86 -19.85 -10.51
C LEU A 70 -15.44 -20.33 -9.12
N ASN A 71 -14.64 -19.52 -8.43
CA ASN A 71 -14.44 -19.68 -7.00
C ASN A 71 -15.56 -19.00 -6.18
N SER A 72 -15.49 -19.05 -4.85
CA SER A 72 -16.51 -18.45 -3.97
C SER A 72 -16.61 -16.93 -4.08
N TYR A 73 -15.58 -16.27 -4.59
CA TYR A 73 -15.58 -14.82 -4.86
C TYR A 73 -16.14 -14.47 -6.24
N GLY A 74 -16.63 -15.48 -6.99
CA GLY A 74 -17.13 -15.30 -8.36
C GLY A 74 -16.04 -15.02 -9.40
N ARG A 75 -14.77 -15.28 -9.06
CA ARG A 75 -13.64 -15.09 -9.96
C ARG A 75 -13.47 -16.27 -10.89
N THR A 76 -13.30 -16.01 -12.19
CA THR A 76 -12.75 -16.98 -13.14
C THR A 76 -11.24 -17.08 -12.92
N PRO A 77 -10.57 -18.16 -13.40
CA PRO A 77 -9.10 -18.24 -13.35
C PRO A 77 -8.42 -17.04 -14.01
N LEU A 78 -8.95 -16.55 -15.15
CA LEU A 78 -8.40 -15.38 -15.83
C LEU A 78 -8.54 -14.13 -14.96
N ASN A 79 -9.70 -13.87 -14.35
CA ASN A 79 -9.93 -12.77 -13.44
C ASN A 79 -8.98 -12.86 -12.23
N PHE A 80 -8.80 -14.06 -11.66
CA PHE A 80 -7.92 -14.32 -10.52
C PHE A 80 -6.44 -13.98 -10.82
N HIS A 81 -5.95 -14.35 -12.01
CA HIS A 81 -4.55 -14.15 -12.39
C HIS A 81 -4.26 -12.81 -13.06
N ALA A 82 -5.29 -12.05 -13.44
CA ALA A 82 -5.12 -10.81 -14.21
C ALA A 82 -4.16 -9.81 -13.56
N GLY A 83 -4.16 -9.71 -12.23
CA GLY A 83 -3.33 -8.78 -11.49
C GLY A 83 -1.90 -9.27 -11.16
N ASN A 84 -1.49 -10.46 -11.61
CA ASN A 84 -0.21 -11.00 -11.14
C ASN A 84 0.59 -11.86 -12.14
N ASN A 85 -0.01 -12.51 -13.13
CA ASN A 85 0.69 -13.48 -13.97
C ASN A 85 0.32 -13.41 -15.44
N ALA A 86 1.11 -12.65 -16.21
CA ALA A 86 0.88 -12.45 -17.63
C ALA A 86 0.94 -13.77 -18.46
N LYS A 87 1.85 -14.69 -18.08
CA LYS A 87 2.00 -15.97 -18.79
C LYS A 87 0.76 -16.85 -18.63
N VAL A 88 0.25 -16.94 -17.40
CA VAL A 88 -0.97 -17.71 -17.08
C VAL A 88 -2.20 -17.08 -17.75
N VAL A 89 -2.35 -15.77 -17.66
CA VAL A 89 -3.47 -15.04 -18.29
C VAL A 89 -3.48 -15.25 -19.79
N LYS A 90 -2.34 -15.20 -20.46
CA LYS A 90 -2.23 -15.46 -21.90
C LYS A 90 -2.70 -16.87 -22.25
N VAL A 91 -2.25 -17.89 -21.51
CA VAL A 91 -2.67 -19.29 -21.77
C VAL A 91 -4.16 -19.48 -21.50
N LEU A 92 -4.69 -18.92 -20.40
CA LEU A 92 -6.11 -18.99 -20.10
C LEU A 92 -6.95 -18.32 -21.19
N PHE A 93 -6.51 -17.17 -21.67
CA PHE A 93 -7.17 -16.47 -22.79
C PHE A 93 -7.18 -17.31 -24.06
N GLU A 94 -6.05 -17.91 -24.46
CA GLU A 94 -5.94 -18.78 -25.64
C GLU A 94 -6.84 -20.02 -25.56
N LEU A 95 -7.17 -20.46 -24.34
CA LEU A 95 -8.06 -21.58 -24.07
C LEU A 95 -9.54 -21.18 -23.87
N GLY A 96 -9.91 -19.91 -24.12
CA GLY A 96 -11.29 -19.42 -24.05
C GLY A 96 -11.69 -18.87 -22.69
N GLY A 97 -10.73 -18.42 -21.89
CA GLY A 97 -10.99 -17.70 -20.63
C GLY A 97 -11.76 -16.42 -20.86
N ASP A 98 -12.78 -16.17 -20.03
CA ASP A 98 -13.64 -14.99 -20.13
C ASP A 98 -12.90 -13.72 -19.67
N VAL A 99 -12.65 -12.81 -20.62
CA VAL A 99 -11.89 -11.55 -20.42
C VAL A 99 -12.73 -10.45 -19.78
N ALA A 100 -14.05 -10.62 -19.69
CA ALA A 100 -14.97 -9.57 -19.25
C ALA A 100 -15.70 -9.90 -17.93
N LYS A 101 -15.72 -11.17 -17.52
CA LYS A 101 -16.47 -11.65 -16.36
C LYS A 101 -16.02 -10.96 -15.07
N PRO A 102 -16.88 -10.13 -14.43
CA PRO A 102 -16.57 -9.54 -13.13
C PRO A 102 -16.69 -10.56 -12.00
N ASP A 103 -15.99 -10.31 -10.91
CA ASP A 103 -16.17 -11.02 -9.64
C ASP A 103 -17.42 -10.52 -8.88
N ASN A 104 -17.68 -11.08 -7.69
CA ASN A 104 -18.83 -10.70 -6.85
C ASN A 104 -18.77 -9.23 -6.37
N TYR A 105 -17.61 -8.60 -6.43
CA TYR A 105 -17.39 -7.19 -6.09
C TYR A 105 -17.49 -6.26 -7.30
N GLY A 106 -17.74 -6.82 -8.50
CA GLY A 106 -17.80 -6.07 -9.74
C GLY A 106 -16.44 -5.81 -10.39
N ASN A 107 -15.34 -6.33 -9.83
CA ASN A 107 -14.03 -6.18 -10.43
C ASN A 107 -13.89 -7.06 -11.67
N THR A 108 -13.76 -6.44 -12.83
CA THR A 108 -13.45 -7.15 -14.08
C THR A 108 -11.96 -7.57 -14.07
N PRO A 109 -11.55 -8.49 -14.98
CA PRO A 109 -10.13 -8.78 -15.16
C PRO A 109 -9.28 -7.53 -15.41
N LEU A 110 -9.84 -6.50 -16.08
CA LEU A 110 -9.13 -5.25 -16.32
C LEU A 110 -8.89 -4.44 -15.03
N HIS A 111 -9.83 -4.45 -14.06
CA HIS A 111 -9.58 -3.84 -12.75
C HIS A 111 -8.40 -4.51 -12.05
N ASN A 112 -8.37 -5.84 -12.04
CA ASN A 112 -7.29 -6.58 -11.40
C ASN A 112 -5.94 -6.39 -12.12
N ALA A 113 -5.93 -6.40 -13.46
CA ALA A 113 -4.72 -6.16 -14.24
C ALA A 113 -4.17 -4.74 -14.04
N ALA A 114 -5.05 -3.76 -13.94
CA ALA A 114 -4.70 -2.36 -13.73
C ALA A 114 -4.13 -2.12 -12.32
N SER A 115 -4.82 -2.60 -11.27
CA SER A 115 -4.35 -2.49 -9.88
C SER A 115 -3.14 -3.35 -9.56
N GLY A 116 -2.93 -4.44 -10.29
CA GLY A 116 -1.74 -5.28 -10.20
C GLY A 116 -0.53 -4.73 -10.98
N TYR A 117 -0.71 -3.66 -11.73
CA TYR A 117 0.33 -3.04 -12.58
C TYR A 117 0.98 -4.01 -13.56
N ILE A 118 0.18 -4.80 -14.28
CA ILE A 118 0.63 -5.75 -15.28
C ILE A 118 0.30 -5.21 -16.70
N PRO A 119 1.18 -4.41 -17.32
CA PRO A 119 0.91 -3.76 -18.61
C PRO A 119 0.54 -4.74 -19.73
N ASP A 120 1.17 -5.93 -19.75
CA ASP A 120 0.91 -6.94 -20.76
C ASP A 120 -0.53 -7.48 -20.68
N ASN A 121 -1.03 -7.70 -19.46
CA ASN A 121 -2.41 -8.13 -19.25
C ASN A 121 -3.40 -7.02 -19.59
N VAL A 122 -3.10 -5.78 -19.18
CA VAL A 122 -3.93 -4.61 -19.54
C VAL A 122 -4.03 -4.49 -21.05
N LYS A 123 -2.90 -4.56 -21.77
CA LYS A 123 -2.85 -4.48 -23.22
C LYS A 123 -3.65 -5.61 -23.88
N LEU A 124 -3.46 -6.85 -23.44
CA LEU A 124 -4.21 -8.01 -23.93
C LEU A 124 -5.73 -7.78 -23.79
N LEU A 125 -6.19 -7.37 -22.59
CA LEU A 125 -7.61 -7.14 -22.31
C LEU A 125 -8.19 -5.99 -23.13
N VAL A 126 -7.45 -4.89 -23.25
CA VAL A 126 -7.82 -3.74 -24.10
C VAL A 126 -7.99 -4.14 -25.56
N GLU A 127 -7.08 -4.94 -26.11
CA GLU A 127 -7.13 -5.45 -27.48
C GLU A 127 -8.37 -6.35 -27.74
N GLN A 128 -8.96 -6.91 -26.68
CA GLN A 128 -10.20 -7.68 -26.77
C GLN A 128 -11.47 -6.81 -26.70
N GLY A 129 -11.34 -5.49 -26.60
CA GLY A 129 -12.48 -4.56 -26.60
C GLY A 129 -13.35 -4.63 -25.34
N VAL A 130 -12.74 -4.98 -24.19
CA VAL A 130 -13.46 -4.97 -22.90
C VAL A 130 -13.89 -3.55 -22.52
N ASP A 131 -14.91 -3.44 -21.67
CA ASP A 131 -15.35 -2.13 -21.16
C ASP A 131 -14.26 -1.52 -20.25
N LEU A 132 -13.64 -0.43 -20.75
CA LEU A 132 -12.58 0.31 -20.05
C LEU A 132 -13.11 1.12 -18.87
N ASN A 133 -14.41 1.38 -18.84
CA ASN A 133 -15.07 2.25 -17.86
C ASN A 133 -16.04 1.48 -16.95
N ALA A 134 -15.99 0.15 -16.98
CA ALA A 134 -16.73 -0.69 -16.05
C ALA A 134 -16.45 -0.22 -14.60
N ARG A 135 -17.51 -0.20 -13.77
CA ARG A 135 -17.36 0.25 -12.37
C ARG A 135 -17.57 -0.90 -11.41
N ASP A 136 -16.66 -1.04 -10.44
CA ASP A 136 -16.82 -1.99 -9.35
C ASP A 136 -18.10 -1.69 -8.52
N ASN A 137 -18.56 -2.69 -7.75
CA ASN A 137 -19.80 -2.58 -6.98
C ASN A 137 -19.64 -1.82 -5.66
N ILE A 138 -18.41 -1.72 -5.13
CA ILE A 138 -18.14 -1.19 -3.79
C ILE A 138 -17.87 0.32 -3.85
N TRP A 139 -16.84 0.70 -4.61
CA TRP A 139 -16.36 2.08 -4.66
C TRP A 139 -16.76 2.82 -5.94
N LYS A 140 -17.43 2.12 -6.88
CA LYS A 140 -17.81 2.64 -8.20
C LYS A 140 -16.63 3.17 -9.01
N ARG A 141 -15.46 2.57 -8.84
CA ARG A 141 -14.24 2.95 -9.55
C ARG A 141 -14.10 2.23 -10.86
N THR A 142 -13.47 2.91 -11.82
CA THR A 142 -13.03 2.32 -13.08
C THR A 142 -11.66 1.63 -12.90
N PRO A 143 -11.21 0.78 -13.84
CA PRO A 143 -9.87 0.20 -13.81
C PRO A 143 -8.76 1.24 -13.70
N LEU A 144 -8.88 2.39 -14.39
CA LEU A 144 -7.93 3.49 -14.31
C LEU A 144 -7.91 4.13 -12.91
N GLU A 145 -9.08 4.40 -12.35
CA GLU A 145 -9.19 4.95 -10.99
C GLU A 145 -8.61 4.00 -9.95
N GLU A 146 -8.85 2.68 -10.10
CA GLU A 146 -8.32 1.66 -9.17
C GLU A 146 -6.79 1.56 -9.25
N ALA A 147 -6.21 1.63 -10.45
CA ALA A 147 -4.75 1.67 -10.61
C ALA A 147 -4.12 2.89 -9.91
N LEU A 148 -4.71 4.06 -10.08
CA LEU A 148 -4.14 5.30 -9.54
C LEU A 148 -4.29 5.41 -8.02
N ILE A 149 -5.43 5.02 -7.45
CA ILE A 149 -5.65 5.12 -6.00
C ILE A 149 -4.76 4.14 -5.21
N SER A 150 -4.41 3.01 -5.83
CA SER A 150 -3.56 1.98 -5.23
C SER A 150 -2.06 2.25 -5.44
N CYS A 151 -1.70 3.23 -6.29
CA CYS A 151 -0.32 3.51 -6.69
C CYS A 151 0.54 4.03 -5.54
N ARG A 152 1.69 3.41 -5.31
CA ARG A 152 2.66 3.79 -4.27
C ARG A 152 4.10 3.55 -4.73
N GLY A 153 5.00 4.41 -4.30
CA GLY A 153 6.46 4.21 -4.32
C GLY A 153 6.99 3.63 -5.63
N ILE A 154 7.60 2.46 -5.56
CA ILE A 154 8.27 1.79 -6.69
C ILE A 154 7.32 1.34 -7.83
N ASP A 155 6.02 1.31 -7.59
CA ASP A 155 5.05 0.90 -8.62
C ASP A 155 4.67 2.03 -9.57
N ILE A 156 5.08 3.28 -9.28
CA ILE A 156 4.71 4.47 -10.07
C ILE A 156 5.10 4.34 -11.54
N GLY A 157 6.28 3.80 -11.84
CA GLY A 157 6.72 3.57 -13.21
C GLY A 157 5.80 2.60 -13.98
N LYS A 158 5.36 1.52 -13.32
CA LYS A 158 4.42 0.56 -13.90
C LYS A 158 3.00 1.12 -13.98
N CYS A 159 2.57 1.82 -12.92
CA CYS A 159 1.28 2.52 -12.89
C CYS A 159 1.16 3.50 -14.06
N ALA A 160 2.20 4.30 -14.33
CA ALA A 160 2.22 5.23 -15.45
C ALA A 160 2.11 4.53 -16.81
N LYS A 161 2.71 3.35 -16.99
CA LYS A 161 2.57 2.55 -18.21
C LYS A 161 1.14 2.02 -18.37
N VAL A 162 0.55 1.50 -17.30
CA VAL A 162 -0.84 1.03 -17.28
C VAL A 162 -1.81 2.16 -17.58
N ALA A 163 -1.63 3.31 -16.92
CA ALA A 163 -2.47 4.49 -17.15
C ALA A 163 -2.40 4.97 -18.61
N GLU A 164 -1.20 5.00 -19.21
CA GLU A 164 -1.02 5.36 -20.61
C GLU A 164 -1.77 4.41 -21.54
N ILE A 165 -1.64 3.09 -21.37
CA ILE A 165 -2.36 2.10 -22.19
C ILE A 165 -3.88 2.30 -22.11
N LEU A 166 -4.42 2.54 -20.91
CA LEU A 166 -5.84 2.75 -20.70
C LEU A 166 -6.34 4.06 -21.35
N VAL A 167 -5.59 5.15 -21.17
CA VAL A 167 -5.95 6.47 -21.75
C VAL A 167 -5.84 6.44 -23.27
N ASP A 168 -4.79 5.86 -23.83
CA ASP A 168 -4.61 5.71 -25.28
C ASP A 168 -5.72 4.86 -25.91
N ALA A 169 -6.27 3.92 -25.15
CA ALA A 169 -7.40 3.09 -25.58
C ALA A 169 -8.78 3.80 -25.41
N GLY A 170 -8.83 4.98 -24.80
CA GLY A 170 -10.05 5.77 -24.63
C GLY A 170 -10.73 5.63 -23.27
N ALA A 171 -10.03 5.20 -22.22
CA ALA A 171 -10.58 5.22 -20.87
C ALA A 171 -10.94 6.65 -20.44
N GLU A 172 -12.04 6.79 -19.69
CA GLU A 172 -12.53 8.09 -19.21
C GLU A 172 -11.59 8.68 -18.16
N VAL A 173 -11.16 9.92 -18.38
CA VAL A 173 -10.39 10.70 -17.41
C VAL A 173 -11.34 11.56 -16.58
N THR A 174 -11.71 11.06 -15.40
CA THR A 174 -12.61 11.75 -14.48
C THR A 174 -11.84 12.82 -13.65
N PRO A 175 -12.54 13.80 -13.03
CA PRO A 175 -11.90 14.70 -12.09
C PRO A 175 -11.18 13.99 -10.93
N ALA A 176 -11.68 12.82 -10.50
CA ALA A 176 -11.06 12.01 -9.46
C ALA A 176 -9.67 11.49 -9.87
N VAL A 177 -9.46 11.17 -11.15
CA VAL A 177 -8.18 10.75 -11.71
C VAL A 177 -7.10 11.81 -11.48
N LYS A 178 -7.39 13.09 -11.78
CA LYS A 178 -6.45 14.19 -11.56
C LYS A 178 -6.10 14.36 -10.09
N GLU A 179 -7.08 14.20 -9.21
CA GLU A 179 -6.87 14.27 -7.77
C GLU A 179 -6.00 13.11 -7.25
N TYR A 180 -6.20 11.90 -7.77
CA TYR A 180 -5.33 10.76 -7.42
C TYR A 180 -3.89 10.99 -7.86
N VAL A 181 -3.67 11.54 -9.05
CA VAL A 181 -2.32 11.86 -9.54
C VAL A 181 -1.66 12.93 -8.65
N ARG A 182 -2.41 13.96 -8.25
CA ARG A 182 -1.91 14.97 -7.30
C ARG A 182 -1.47 14.32 -5.97
N LYS A 183 -2.31 13.45 -5.40
CA LYS A 183 -2.00 12.72 -4.16
C LYS A 183 -0.80 11.79 -4.29
N ILE A 184 -0.64 11.11 -5.44
CA ILE A 184 0.57 10.32 -5.71
C ILE A 184 1.81 11.22 -5.62
N GLY A 185 1.76 12.41 -6.21
CA GLY A 185 2.87 13.36 -6.14
C GLY A 185 3.18 13.82 -4.72
N GLU A 186 2.15 14.14 -3.93
CA GLU A 186 2.31 14.52 -2.53
C GLU A 186 2.93 13.39 -1.70
N ASP A 187 2.48 12.15 -1.90
CA ASP A 187 3.03 10.96 -1.24
C ASP A 187 4.50 10.71 -1.62
N VAL A 188 4.84 10.87 -2.91
CA VAL A 188 6.23 10.78 -3.38
C VAL A 188 7.11 11.83 -2.73
N GLU A 189 6.70 13.09 -2.72
CA GLU A 189 7.50 14.16 -2.12
C GLU A 189 7.65 13.96 -0.60
N PHE A 190 6.60 13.50 0.08
CA PHE A 190 6.67 13.19 1.50
C PHE A 190 7.68 12.07 1.80
N HIS A 191 7.66 10.98 0.99
CA HIS A 191 8.50 9.81 1.22
C HIS A 191 9.82 9.81 0.44
N ARG A 192 10.15 10.87 -0.31
CA ARG A 192 11.30 10.93 -1.24
C ARG A 192 12.61 10.51 -0.59
N GLY A 193 12.88 10.92 0.63
CA GLY A 193 14.12 10.57 1.35
C GLY A 193 14.19 9.10 1.79
N SER A 194 13.08 8.35 1.75
CA SER A 194 13.04 6.92 2.12
C SER A 194 13.20 5.98 0.92
N PHE A 195 13.17 6.49 -0.30
CA PHE A 195 13.36 5.66 -1.47
C PHE A 195 14.82 5.24 -1.62
N HIS A 196 15.01 3.97 -2.00
CA HIS A 196 16.35 3.51 -2.35
C HIS A 196 16.85 4.29 -3.59
N PRO A 197 18.10 4.79 -3.60
CA PRO A 197 18.62 5.62 -4.69
C PRO A 197 18.40 5.05 -6.09
N ASP A 198 18.54 3.73 -6.24
CA ASP A 198 18.39 3.05 -7.53
C ASP A 198 16.98 3.17 -8.15
N TYR A 199 15.95 3.48 -7.36
CA TYR A 199 14.56 3.59 -7.83
C TYR A 199 14.10 5.04 -8.02
N VAL A 200 14.85 6.03 -7.53
CA VAL A 200 14.43 7.44 -7.57
C VAL A 200 14.17 7.92 -8.99
N ASP A 201 15.07 7.60 -9.92
CA ASP A 201 14.95 8.00 -11.33
C ASP A 201 13.73 7.37 -12.01
N GLU A 202 13.41 6.11 -11.69
CA GLU A 202 12.21 5.42 -12.21
C GLU A 202 10.94 6.04 -11.64
N ILE A 203 10.94 6.36 -10.35
CA ILE A 203 9.82 7.03 -9.67
C ILE A 203 9.57 8.41 -10.28
N ASP A 204 10.63 9.23 -10.42
CA ASP A 204 10.52 10.58 -10.97
C ASP A 204 10.06 10.57 -12.44
N THR A 205 10.59 9.64 -13.24
CA THR A 205 10.17 9.46 -14.64
C THR A 205 8.70 9.06 -14.73
N GLY A 206 8.27 8.09 -13.91
CA GLY A 206 6.88 7.64 -13.88
C GLY A 206 5.93 8.74 -13.41
N LEU A 207 6.31 9.49 -12.37
CA LEU A 207 5.52 10.61 -11.84
C LEU A 207 5.39 11.75 -12.87
N ALA A 208 6.49 12.14 -13.51
CA ALA A 208 6.47 13.14 -14.59
C ALA A 208 5.55 12.73 -15.74
N LYS A 209 5.54 11.42 -16.07
CA LYS A 209 4.65 10.86 -17.09
C LYS A 209 3.18 10.97 -16.67
N LEU A 210 2.84 10.65 -15.41
CA LEU A 210 1.48 10.81 -14.89
C LEU A 210 1.03 12.28 -14.93
N TYR A 211 1.85 13.22 -14.48
CA TYR A 211 1.53 14.65 -14.54
C TYR A 211 1.23 15.10 -15.97
N LYS A 212 2.07 14.71 -16.92
CA LYS A 212 1.87 15.04 -18.33
C LYS A 212 0.62 14.39 -18.92
N LEU A 213 0.38 13.10 -18.63
CA LEU A 213 -0.74 12.33 -19.18
C LEU A 213 -2.10 12.92 -18.75
N PHE A 214 -2.18 13.40 -17.51
CA PHE A 214 -3.43 13.88 -16.93
C PHE A 214 -3.52 15.40 -16.83
N ASP A 215 -2.56 16.14 -17.37
CA ASP A 215 -2.51 17.61 -17.28
C ASP A 215 -2.68 18.08 -15.83
N VAL A 216 -1.79 17.58 -14.95
CA VAL A 216 -1.72 17.93 -13.52
C VAL A 216 -0.42 18.66 -13.28
N GLU A 217 -0.51 19.85 -12.66
CA GLU A 217 0.68 20.59 -12.26
C GLU A 217 1.51 19.81 -11.23
N PRO A 218 2.82 19.67 -11.43
CA PRO A 218 3.70 19.00 -10.50
C PRO A 218 3.59 19.56 -9.08
N VAL A 219 3.51 18.69 -8.09
CA VAL A 219 3.52 19.11 -6.67
C VAL A 219 4.85 19.77 -6.34
N LYS A 220 4.80 20.80 -5.53
CA LYS A 220 6.03 21.47 -5.07
C LYS A 220 6.89 20.49 -4.29
N LYS A 221 8.19 20.46 -4.60
CA LYS A 221 9.15 19.68 -3.84
C LYS A 221 9.11 20.09 -2.37
N ARG A 222 9.01 19.11 -1.49
CA ARG A 222 9.06 19.32 -0.06
C ARG A 222 10.39 19.96 0.34
N LYS A 223 10.34 21.05 1.09
CA LYS A 223 11.52 21.69 1.65
C LYS A 223 11.74 21.11 3.05
N ILE A 224 12.80 20.33 3.22
CA ILE A 224 13.25 19.89 4.54
C ILE A 224 14.12 21.01 5.12
N HIS A 225 14.02 21.23 6.43
CA HIS A 225 14.82 22.19 7.17
C HIS A 225 16.32 21.84 7.08
N ASP A 226 17.16 22.86 6.97
CA ASP A 226 18.60 22.68 6.78
C ASP A 226 19.36 22.28 8.08
N GLY A 227 18.63 22.18 9.19
CA GLY A 227 19.18 21.83 10.51
C GLY A 227 19.99 22.96 11.17
N ILE A 228 20.09 24.14 10.54
CA ILE A 228 20.97 25.25 10.98
C ILE A 228 20.18 26.56 11.17
N SER A 229 19.31 26.90 10.21
CA SER A 229 18.51 28.15 10.25
C SER A 229 17.48 28.10 11.38
N PRO A 230 17.07 29.27 11.95
CA PRO A 230 15.99 29.29 12.92
C PRO A 230 14.70 28.67 12.35
N ILE A 231 14.01 27.89 13.17
CA ILE A 231 12.74 27.25 12.81
C ILE A 231 11.65 28.32 12.84
N VAL A 232 11.07 28.60 11.69
CA VAL A 232 9.99 29.58 11.52
C VAL A 232 8.70 28.88 11.18
N VAL A 233 7.65 29.18 11.93
CA VAL A 233 6.29 28.63 11.75
C VAL A 233 5.35 29.79 11.46
N GLU A 234 4.63 29.71 10.34
CA GLU A 234 3.76 30.79 9.87
C GLU A 234 2.28 30.58 10.26
N ARG A 235 1.89 29.36 10.60
CA ARG A 235 0.51 29.02 10.95
C ARG A 235 0.15 29.47 12.36
N HIS A 236 -1.17 29.55 12.64
CA HIS A 236 -1.66 30.18 13.89
C HIS A 236 -2.27 29.20 14.88
N THR A 237 -2.92 28.12 14.41
CA THR A 237 -3.46 27.09 15.30
C THR A 237 -2.42 26.00 15.58
N TRP A 238 -2.41 25.42 16.76
CA TRP A 238 -1.42 24.40 17.09
C TRP A 238 -1.46 23.19 16.15
N LYS A 239 -2.64 22.82 15.63
CA LYS A 239 -2.78 21.71 14.65
C LYS A 239 -2.09 22.03 13.33
N GLU A 240 -2.30 23.24 12.82
CA GLU A 240 -1.65 23.70 11.60
C GLU A 240 -0.14 23.87 11.80
N GLN A 241 0.26 24.38 12.95
CA GLN A 241 1.68 24.53 13.33
C GLN A 241 2.36 23.17 13.45
N PHE A 242 1.71 22.18 14.07
CA PHE A 242 2.23 20.80 14.14
C PHE A 242 2.39 20.19 12.75
N ALA A 243 1.40 20.34 11.87
CA ALA A 243 1.49 19.90 10.49
C ALA A 243 2.63 20.58 9.72
N GLU A 244 2.81 21.89 9.88
CA GLU A 244 3.91 22.63 9.28
C GLU A 244 5.28 22.19 9.81
N LEU A 245 5.43 22.01 11.13
CA LEU A 245 6.64 21.47 11.74
C LEU A 245 6.93 20.03 11.27
N TRP A 246 5.90 19.22 11.11
CA TRP A 246 6.03 17.86 10.55
C TRP A 246 6.60 17.91 9.14
N GLU A 247 6.01 18.73 8.27
CA GLU A 247 6.48 18.91 6.89
C GLU A 247 7.91 19.46 6.83
N LEU A 248 8.26 20.35 7.74
CA LEU A 248 9.55 21.05 7.75
C LEU A 248 10.68 20.19 8.34
N LEU A 249 10.43 19.50 9.46
CA LEU A 249 11.49 18.94 10.30
C LEU A 249 11.61 17.39 10.21
N ILE A 250 10.54 16.69 9.79
CA ILE A 250 10.55 15.23 9.88
C ILE A 250 11.07 14.59 8.60
N PRO A 251 12.15 13.78 8.66
CA PRO A 251 12.60 13.03 7.51
C PRO A 251 11.60 11.91 7.17
N SER A 252 11.64 11.44 5.95
CA SER A 252 10.77 10.34 5.49
C SER A 252 11.00 9.04 6.27
N HIS A 253 12.21 8.82 6.77
CA HIS A 253 12.56 7.69 7.62
C HIS A 253 13.68 8.05 8.59
N GLY A 254 13.83 7.25 9.65
CA GLY A 254 14.86 7.44 10.65
C GLY A 254 14.55 8.54 11.67
N ALA A 255 15.56 8.94 12.42
CA ALA A 255 15.50 10.03 13.39
C ALA A 255 15.56 11.39 12.67
N ALA A 256 15.05 12.42 13.31
CA ALA A 256 15.21 13.79 12.82
C ALA A 256 16.66 14.28 12.94
N GLU A 257 17.04 15.31 12.20
CA GLU A 257 18.38 15.90 12.30
C GLU A 257 18.54 16.79 13.55
N THR A 258 17.42 17.35 14.00
CA THR A 258 17.38 18.28 15.14
C THR A 258 16.56 17.71 16.29
N LEU A 259 16.85 18.17 17.51
CA LEU A 259 16.11 17.84 18.72
C LEU A 259 14.63 18.25 18.58
N GLN A 260 14.38 19.41 17.98
CA GLN A 260 13.04 19.93 17.70
C GLN A 260 12.27 19.00 16.76
N GLY A 261 12.91 18.57 15.69
CA GLY A 261 12.33 17.58 14.79
C GLY A 261 12.02 16.28 15.51
N GLU A 262 12.92 15.79 16.36
CA GLU A 262 12.69 14.54 17.09
C GLU A 262 11.51 14.62 18.06
N VAL A 263 11.33 15.73 18.76
CA VAL A 263 10.17 15.95 19.63
C VAL A 263 8.86 15.89 18.86
N VAL A 264 8.80 16.55 17.71
CA VAL A 264 7.63 16.49 16.80
C VAL A 264 7.44 15.07 16.25
N ARG A 265 8.54 14.40 15.85
CA ARG A 265 8.49 13.04 15.29
C ARG A 265 7.95 12.02 16.30
N ILE A 266 8.41 12.10 17.55
CA ILE A 266 7.92 11.20 18.61
C ILE A 266 6.41 11.38 18.78
N ALA A 267 5.93 12.61 18.95
CA ALA A 267 4.51 12.88 19.17
C ALA A 267 3.65 12.37 18.01
N GLY A 268 4.02 12.67 16.76
CA GLY A 268 3.27 12.26 15.59
C GLY A 268 3.32 10.75 15.34
N ARG A 269 4.46 10.09 15.54
CA ARG A 269 4.58 8.63 15.41
C ARG A 269 3.74 7.89 16.45
N VAL A 270 3.70 8.38 17.68
CA VAL A 270 2.87 7.84 18.75
C VAL A 270 1.39 8.02 18.40
N GLN A 271 1.00 9.22 17.95
CA GLN A 271 -0.38 9.49 17.53
C GLN A 271 -0.81 8.60 16.37
N ASP A 272 0.02 8.44 15.33
CA ASP A 272 -0.27 7.61 14.16
C ASP A 272 -0.41 6.14 14.53
N GLU A 273 0.50 5.59 15.33
CA GLU A 273 0.44 4.20 15.78
C GLU A 273 -0.83 3.90 16.58
N MET A 274 -1.25 4.82 17.45
CA MET A 274 -2.43 4.60 18.27
C MET A 274 -3.73 4.81 17.50
N ASN A 275 -3.82 5.85 16.64
CA ASN A 275 -5.05 6.17 15.90
C ASN A 275 -5.28 5.27 14.70
N ARG A 276 -4.23 4.91 13.93
CA ARG A 276 -4.38 4.12 12.71
C ARG A 276 -4.21 2.62 12.93
N ASN A 277 -3.30 2.24 13.81
CA ASN A 277 -2.93 0.84 14.02
C ASN A 277 -3.43 0.27 15.35
N GLY A 278 -4.10 1.08 16.20
CA GLY A 278 -4.57 0.64 17.50
C GLY A 278 -3.45 0.10 18.42
N GLY A 279 -2.20 0.52 18.18
CA GLY A 279 -1.03 0.07 18.93
C GLY A 279 -0.53 -1.34 18.56
N CYS A 280 -0.91 -1.90 17.40
CA CYS A 280 -0.48 -3.24 16.97
C CYS A 280 1.05 -3.39 16.86
N ASN A 281 1.76 -2.30 16.50
CA ASN A 281 3.22 -2.31 16.39
C ASN A 281 3.92 -1.76 17.65
N TRP A 282 3.16 -1.57 18.74
CA TRP A 282 3.70 -1.01 19.97
C TRP A 282 4.74 -1.93 20.59
N ASN A 283 5.94 -1.42 20.81
CA ASN A 283 7.04 -2.17 21.36
C ASN A 283 7.87 -1.32 22.35
N ARG A 284 9.06 -1.80 22.71
CA ARG A 284 10.00 -1.10 23.60
C ARG A 284 10.44 0.25 23.04
N ASP A 285 10.59 0.37 21.72
CA ASP A 285 11.05 1.60 21.09
C ASP A 285 10.06 2.75 21.33
N TYR A 286 8.75 2.52 21.20
CA TYR A 286 7.73 3.55 21.50
C TYR A 286 7.76 4.03 22.94
N ARG A 287 8.06 3.13 23.90
CA ARG A 287 8.24 3.53 25.31
C ARG A 287 9.47 4.41 25.49
N MET A 288 10.58 4.03 24.87
CA MET A 288 11.81 4.83 24.92
C MET A 288 11.62 6.19 24.23
N MET A 289 10.86 6.25 23.12
CA MET A 289 10.48 7.51 22.47
C MET A 289 9.74 8.43 23.44
N LEU A 290 8.72 7.94 24.14
CA LEU A 290 7.97 8.74 25.13
C LEU A 290 8.82 9.17 26.32
N GLU A 291 9.73 8.30 26.81
CA GLU A 291 10.69 8.67 27.87
C GLU A 291 11.61 9.78 27.40
N ASP A 292 12.10 9.72 26.16
CA ASP A 292 13.01 10.73 25.63
C ASP A 292 12.24 12.01 25.26
N PHE A 293 10.98 11.94 24.82
CA PHE A 293 10.10 13.11 24.67
C PHE A 293 10.05 13.95 25.94
N VAL A 294 9.76 13.31 27.10
CA VAL A 294 9.71 14.00 28.39
C VAL A 294 11.03 14.67 28.74
N LYS A 295 12.17 14.00 28.46
CA LYS A 295 13.51 14.58 28.70
C LYS A 295 13.74 15.78 27.80
N HIS A 296 13.40 15.67 26.52
CA HIS A 296 13.66 16.72 25.53
C HIS A 296 12.87 18.00 25.83
N VAL A 297 11.57 17.88 26.15
CA VAL A 297 10.75 19.05 26.47
C VAL A 297 11.08 19.72 27.80
N ALA A 298 11.96 19.10 28.59
CA ALA A 298 12.54 19.67 29.79
C ALA A 298 13.87 20.40 29.55
N THR A 299 14.40 20.41 28.31
CA THR A 299 15.66 21.07 27.94
C THR A 299 15.43 22.44 27.28
N GLY A 300 16.50 23.21 27.13
CA GLY A 300 16.42 24.55 26.53
C GLY A 300 15.49 25.47 27.32
N VAL A 301 14.61 26.19 26.62
CA VAL A 301 13.47 26.86 27.25
C VAL A 301 12.42 25.79 27.54
N SER A 302 12.44 25.27 28.74
CA SER A 302 11.57 24.18 29.21
C SER A 302 10.10 24.57 29.14
N LEU A 303 9.22 23.59 28.94
CA LEU A 303 7.80 23.79 29.20
C LEU A 303 7.55 24.21 30.66
N PRO A 304 6.47 24.96 30.93
CA PRO A 304 6.04 25.26 32.30
C PRO A 304 5.89 23.98 33.15
N GLU A 305 6.18 24.07 34.45
CA GLU A 305 6.20 22.92 35.36
C GLU A 305 4.92 22.05 35.28
N ALA A 306 3.74 22.71 35.23
CA ALA A 306 2.47 22.01 35.12
C ALA A 306 2.34 21.21 33.82
N GLU A 307 2.87 21.74 32.68
CA GLU A 307 2.84 21.06 31.38
C GLU A 307 3.92 19.96 31.29
N LEU A 308 5.04 20.09 32.02
CA LEU A 308 6.00 19.00 32.16
C LEU A 308 5.42 17.80 32.93
N GLU A 309 4.70 18.07 34.01
CA GLU A 309 3.99 17.01 34.75
C GLU A 309 2.89 16.37 33.90
N GLU A 310 2.19 17.16 33.11
CA GLU A 310 1.22 16.65 32.12
C GLU A 310 1.92 15.77 31.09
N ALA A 311 3.04 16.19 30.49
CA ALA A 311 3.81 15.40 29.54
C ALA A 311 4.28 14.06 30.14
N LYS A 312 4.71 14.03 31.40
CA LYS A 312 5.06 12.80 32.14
C LYS A 312 3.85 11.87 32.29
N SER A 313 2.71 12.44 32.67
CA SER A 313 1.44 11.70 32.81
C SER A 313 1.02 11.08 31.47
N LEU A 314 1.03 11.86 30.38
CA LEU A 314 0.71 11.38 29.03
C LEU A 314 1.68 10.27 28.59
N ALA A 315 2.99 10.47 28.79
CA ALA A 315 4.00 9.47 28.42
C ALA A 315 3.84 8.14 29.17
N SER A 316 3.32 8.16 30.38
CA SER A 316 3.07 6.96 31.19
C SER A 316 1.73 6.27 30.84
N SER A 317 0.72 7.01 30.41
CA SER A 317 -0.63 6.50 30.11
C SER A 317 -0.81 6.01 28.68
N ILE A 318 -0.08 6.57 27.70
CA ILE A 318 -0.23 6.20 26.27
C ILE A 318 0.38 4.82 26.01
N GLY A 319 -0.42 3.92 25.42
CA GLY A 319 -0.02 2.59 25.00
C GLY A 319 -1.21 1.63 24.89
N PRO A 320 -1.06 0.43 24.29
CA PRO A 320 -2.17 -0.49 23.99
C PRO A 320 -2.98 -0.98 25.20
N ARG A 321 -2.43 -0.82 26.41
CA ARG A 321 -3.07 -1.18 27.68
C ARG A 321 -3.25 0.04 28.58
N GLY A 322 -2.98 1.23 28.06
CA GLY A 322 -3.04 2.48 28.79
C GLY A 322 -4.43 3.10 28.74
N ASP A 323 -4.66 4.03 29.64
CA ASP A 323 -5.85 4.86 29.66
C ASP A 323 -5.60 6.15 28.88
N PHE A 324 -5.82 6.10 27.57
CA PHE A 324 -5.62 7.23 26.66
C PHE A 324 -6.83 7.39 25.73
N ASN A 325 -6.98 8.56 25.16
CA ASN A 325 -7.97 8.89 24.15
C ASN A 325 -7.38 9.83 23.09
N GLU A 326 -8.16 10.17 22.08
CA GLU A 326 -7.72 11.09 21.00
C GLU A 326 -7.25 12.44 21.56
N THR A 327 -7.92 12.98 22.58
CA THR A 327 -7.53 14.23 23.25
C THR A 327 -6.15 14.12 23.89
N SER A 328 -5.79 12.97 24.48
CA SER A 328 -4.46 12.73 25.05
C SER A 328 -3.36 12.74 23.98
N LEU A 329 -3.62 12.15 22.82
CA LEU A 329 -2.71 12.12 21.69
C LEU A 329 -2.55 13.52 21.05
N ASP A 330 -3.66 14.23 20.87
CA ASP A 330 -3.66 15.60 20.40
C ASP A 330 -2.84 16.51 21.34
N ARG A 331 -3.02 16.34 22.64
CA ARG A 331 -2.30 17.11 23.65
C ARG A 331 -0.78 16.85 23.64
N LEU A 332 -0.36 15.63 23.39
CA LEU A 332 1.06 15.30 23.20
C LEU A 332 1.67 16.10 22.03
N CYS A 333 0.94 16.17 20.89
CA CYS A 333 1.36 16.93 19.71
C CYS A 333 1.36 18.44 19.97
N GLU A 334 0.38 18.95 20.74
CA GLU A 334 0.32 20.37 21.14
C GLU A 334 1.50 20.77 22.03
N LEU A 335 1.88 19.94 23.01
CA LEU A 335 3.04 20.15 23.87
C LEU A 335 4.34 20.14 23.07
N ALA A 336 4.47 19.22 22.10
CA ALA A 336 5.60 19.19 21.17
C ALA A 336 5.71 20.50 20.39
N THR A 337 4.61 20.96 19.79
CA THR A 337 4.54 22.22 19.04
C THR A 337 4.95 23.40 19.91
N LYS A 338 4.38 23.51 21.09
CA LYS A 338 4.67 24.59 22.03
C LYS A 338 6.15 24.66 22.41
N TRP A 339 6.75 23.50 22.69
CA TRP A 339 8.16 23.44 23.05
C TRP A 339 9.06 23.87 21.87
N VAL A 340 8.76 23.45 20.64
CA VAL A 340 9.54 23.86 19.47
C VAL A 340 9.45 25.37 19.26
N LEU A 341 8.26 25.97 19.39
CA LEU A 341 8.07 27.43 19.27
C LEU A 341 8.83 28.22 20.35
N LEU A 342 9.04 27.65 21.53
CA LEU A 342 9.89 28.23 22.57
C LEU A 342 11.39 28.08 22.28
N ASN A 343 11.77 27.15 21.42
CA ASN A 343 13.15 26.79 21.09
C ASN A 343 13.39 26.82 19.56
N PRO A 344 13.28 27.99 18.91
CA PRO A 344 13.39 28.08 17.44
C PRO A 344 14.81 27.81 16.91
N GLU A 345 15.85 27.96 17.74
CA GLU A 345 17.23 27.70 17.32
C GLU A 345 17.49 26.19 17.29
N PRO A 346 17.83 25.60 16.13
CA PRO A 346 18.00 24.16 15.99
C PRO A 346 19.12 23.61 16.89
N VAL A 347 18.82 22.54 17.58
CA VAL A 347 19.81 21.79 18.35
C VAL A 347 20.05 20.45 17.65
N LYS A 348 21.31 20.16 17.31
CA LYS A 348 21.65 18.88 16.66
C LYS A 348 21.24 17.72 17.56
N LEU A 349 20.53 16.76 17.01
CA LEU A 349 20.11 15.55 17.71
C LEU A 349 21.31 14.62 17.90
N GLU A 350 21.50 14.10 19.11
CA GLU A 350 22.32 12.93 19.34
C GLU A 350 21.56 11.67 18.91
N MET A 351 22.30 10.62 18.48
CA MET A 351 21.68 9.39 17.98
C MET A 351 20.73 8.79 19.03
N PRO A 352 19.43 8.65 18.70
CA PRO A 352 18.46 8.07 19.63
C PRO A 352 18.76 6.62 19.99
N ARG A 353 18.33 6.19 21.17
CA ARG A 353 18.50 4.83 21.69
C ARG A 353 17.55 3.80 21.04
N TYR A 354 16.60 4.24 20.22
CA TYR A 354 15.60 3.46 19.54
C TYR A 354 15.78 3.53 18.02
N LYS A 355 15.26 2.55 17.31
CA LYS A 355 15.45 2.39 15.85
C LYS A 355 14.27 2.82 14.98
N ARG A 356 13.19 3.34 15.58
CA ARG A 356 11.96 3.74 14.86
C ARG A 356 11.89 5.21 14.56
#